data_6938a31b66cc869d66028d87cf4bfb15
#
_entry.id   6938a31b66cc869d66028d87cf4bfb15
#
_cell.length_a   1.000
_cell.length_b   1.000
_cell.length_c   1.000
_cell.angle_alpha   90.00
_cell.angle_beta   90.00
_cell.angle_gamma   90.00
#
_symmetry.space_group_name_H-M   'P 1'
#
loop_
_entity.id
_entity.type
_entity.pdbx_description
1 polymer ?
#
loop_
_entity_poly.entity_id
_entity_poly.type
_entity_poly.pdbx_seq_one_letter_code
_entity_poly.pdbx_strand_id
1 'polypeptide(L)'
;PNTPADKVGLRYGDRVISVDDKDAKDWSVSEVSRNVRGERGTSVKVKVARSGGTIPRDYEITRNGVPLPSVRNYFMLPNGTGYVGLTGGFQETTADELDTAIADLKKQGMKNLVLDLRGNPGGLLPQALEVASRFIPGGQTIVSVKGRSRYALSQDLKAVDGKNQDFPLVVMINGGSASASEIVAGE
;
A
#
# COMPACT_ATOMS: atom_id res chain seq x y z
N PRO A 1 -3.56 -0.85 -11.06
CA PRO A 1 -4.79 -1.60 -11.35
C PRO A 1 -5.98 -1.08 -10.53
N ASN A 2 -7.19 -1.20 -11.07
CA ASN A 2 -8.46 -0.83 -10.43
C ASN A 2 -8.67 0.66 -10.12
N THR A 3 -7.79 1.56 -10.54
CA THR A 3 -8.01 3.00 -10.41
C THR A 3 -9.00 3.52 -11.46
N PRO A 4 -9.67 4.68 -11.25
CA PRO A 4 -10.51 5.29 -12.27
C PRO A 4 -9.81 5.45 -13.63
N ALA A 5 -8.53 5.83 -13.62
CA ALA A 5 -7.73 5.99 -14.84
C ALA A 5 -7.48 4.64 -15.55
N ASP A 6 -7.19 3.59 -14.79
CA ASP A 6 -6.99 2.23 -15.31
C ASP A 6 -8.27 1.68 -15.97
N LYS A 7 -9.43 1.90 -15.32
CA LYS A 7 -10.74 1.44 -15.82
C LYS A 7 -11.10 2.02 -17.19
N VAL A 8 -10.67 3.24 -17.49
CA VAL A 8 -10.89 3.86 -18.82
C VAL A 8 -9.78 3.53 -19.81
N GLY A 9 -8.75 2.78 -19.41
CA GLY A 9 -7.67 2.31 -20.28
C GLY A 9 -6.48 3.26 -20.42
N LEU A 10 -6.30 4.19 -19.47
CA LEU A 10 -5.06 4.96 -19.34
C LEU A 10 -3.93 4.02 -18.95
N ARG A 11 -2.74 4.19 -19.55
CA ARG A 11 -1.62 3.26 -19.36
C ARG A 11 -0.33 3.99 -19.01
N TYR A 12 0.59 3.26 -18.43
CA TYR A 12 1.97 3.73 -18.29
C TYR A 12 2.55 4.12 -19.65
N GLY A 13 3.25 5.25 -19.70
CA GLY A 13 3.81 5.81 -20.95
C GLY A 13 2.85 6.72 -21.73
N ASP A 14 1.59 6.86 -21.31
CA ASP A 14 0.70 7.90 -21.86
C ASP A 14 1.16 9.29 -21.38
N ARG A 15 1.38 10.21 -22.31
CA ARG A 15 1.72 11.60 -22.03
C ARG A 15 0.47 12.46 -22.06
N VAL A 16 0.12 13.10 -20.94
CA VAL A 16 -1.01 14.04 -20.88
C VAL A 16 -0.69 15.28 -21.74
N ILE A 17 -1.62 15.65 -22.60
CA ILE A 17 -1.52 16.82 -23.50
C ILE A 17 -2.62 17.85 -23.26
N SER A 18 -3.76 17.48 -22.68
CA SER A 18 -4.72 18.45 -22.15
C SER A 18 -5.53 17.87 -20.97
N VAL A 19 -6.03 18.74 -20.11
CA VAL A 19 -6.92 18.43 -18.99
C VAL A 19 -8.06 19.45 -18.99
N ASP A 20 -9.32 19.00 -19.09
CA ASP A 20 -10.52 19.84 -19.19
C ASP A 20 -10.32 20.97 -20.24
N ASP A 21 -9.91 20.60 -21.44
CA ASP A 21 -9.65 21.45 -22.60
C ASP A 21 -8.49 22.48 -22.44
N LYS A 22 -7.77 22.46 -21.30
CA LYS A 22 -6.55 23.27 -21.10
C LYS A 22 -5.34 22.53 -21.64
N ASP A 23 -4.50 23.21 -22.45
CA ASP A 23 -3.23 22.62 -22.92
C ASP A 23 -2.32 22.33 -21.73
N ALA A 24 -1.87 21.09 -21.62
CA ALA A 24 -1.05 20.57 -20.52
C ALA A 24 0.31 20.02 -20.98
N LYS A 25 0.71 20.30 -22.24
CA LYS A 25 1.94 19.74 -22.82
C LYS A 25 3.20 20.09 -22.03
N ASP A 26 3.21 21.30 -21.48
CA ASP A 26 4.36 21.85 -20.74
C ASP A 26 4.12 21.86 -19.22
N TRP A 27 3.04 21.24 -18.74
CA TRP A 27 2.77 21.16 -17.33
C TRP A 27 3.71 20.19 -16.62
N SER A 28 4.14 20.59 -15.44
CA SER A 28 4.82 19.69 -14.50
C SER A 28 3.86 18.59 -14.01
N VAL A 29 4.41 17.49 -13.51
CA VAL A 29 3.63 16.40 -12.90
C VAL A 29 2.72 16.92 -11.77
N SER A 30 3.19 17.90 -11.00
CA SER A 30 2.42 18.52 -9.92
C SER A 30 1.23 19.31 -10.44
N GLU A 31 1.38 20.01 -11.56
CA GLU A 31 0.29 20.77 -12.20
C GLU A 31 -0.75 19.83 -12.80
N VAL A 32 -0.33 18.79 -13.51
CA VAL A 32 -1.24 17.73 -14.00
C VAL A 32 -2.01 17.13 -12.83
N SER A 33 -1.31 16.71 -11.76
CA SER A 33 -1.94 16.13 -10.58
C SER A 33 -2.97 17.05 -9.92
N ARG A 34 -2.66 18.34 -9.81
CA ARG A 34 -3.56 19.35 -9.23
C ARG A 34 -4.85 19.54 -10.05
N ASN A 35 -4.74 19.53 -11.37
CA ASN A 35 -5.88 19.76 -12.26
C ASN A 35 -6.72 18.48 -12.49
N VAL A 36 -6.11 17.31 -12.40
CA VAL A 36 -6.82 16.02 -12.50
C VAL A 36 -7.58 15.70 -11.22
N ARG A 37 -7.05 16.09 -10.05
CA ARG A 37 -7.74 15.89 -8.77
C ARG A 37 -8.99 16.78 -8.69
N GLY A 38 -9.95 16.32 -7.88
CA GLY A 38 -11.19 17.06 -7.62
C GLY A 38 -12.12 16.23 -6.74
N GLU A 39 -13.33 16.73 -6.53
CA GLU A 39 -14.34 16.11 -5.72
C GLU A 39 -14.73 14.73 -6.26
N ARG A 40 -14.92 13.76 -5.36
CA ARG A 40 -15.34 12.40 -5.70
C ARG A 40 -16.69 12.40 -6.43
N GLY A 41 -16.80 11.65 -7.50
CA GLY A 41 -17.99 11.56 -8.34
C GLY A 41 -18.03 12.57 -9.49
N THR A 42 -17.17 13.60 -9.48
CA THR A 42 -17.06 14.52 -10.61
C THR A 42 -16.21 13.91 -11.73
N SER A 43 -16.41 14.37 -12.98
CA SER A 43 -15.62 13.93 -14.13
C SER A 43 -14.48 14.89 -14.44
N VAL A 44 -13.42 14.36 -15.06
CA VAL A 44 -12.33 15.13 -15.68
C VAL A 44 -12.05 14.56 -17.06
N LYS A 45 -11.87 15.41 -18.06
CA LYS A 45 -11.46 15.01 -19.41
C LYS A 45 -9.95 15.09 -19.52
N VAL A 46 -9.31 13.99 -19.92
CA VAL A 46 -7.87 13.93 -20.10
C VAL A 46 -7.56 13.45 -21.51
N LYS A 47 -6.83 14.27 -22.27
CA LYS A 47 -6.31 13.88 -23.58
C LYS A 47 -4.85 13.48 -23.46
N VAL A 48 -4.49 12.37 -24.08
CA VAL A 48 -3.12 11.84 -24.02
C VAL A 48 -2.56 11.51 -25.39
N ALA A 49 -1.24 11.64 -25.52
CA ALA A 49 -0.47 11.05 -26.60
C ALA A 49 0.14 9.74 -26.09
N ARG A 50 -0.09 8.65 -26.83
CA ARG A 50 0.49 7.33 -26.56
C ARG A 50 1.68 7.06 -27.45
N SER A 51 2.79 6.60 -26.89
CA SER A 51 3.97 6.22 -27.67
C SER A 51 3.62 5.19 -28.75
N GLY A 52 4.06 5.42 -29.99
CA GLY A 52 3.72 4.59 -31.13
C GLY A 52 2.31 4.83 -31.74
N GLY A 53 1.52 5.73 -31.15
CA GLY A 53 0.23 6.14 -31.69
C GLY A 53 0.31 7.49 -32.40
N THR A 54 -0.33 7.63 -33.56
CA THR A 54 -0.37 8.88 -34.34
C THR A 54 -1.51 9.82 -33.94
N ILE A 55 -2.52 9.28 -33.24
CA ILE A 55 -3.73 10.03 -32.88
C ILE A 55 -3.85 10.12 -31.36
N PRO A 56 -4.03 11.34 -30.79
CA PRO A 56 -4.32 11.50 -29.37
C PRO A 56 -5.62 10.80 -28.97
N ARG A 57 -5.69 10.35 -27.72
CA ARG A 57 -6.86 9.68 -27.16
C ARG A 57 -7.48 10.53 -26.07
N ASP A 58 -8.80 10.63 -26.11
CA ASP A 58 -9.59 11.31 -25.10
C ASP A 58 -10.13 10.28 -24.09
N TYR A 59 -10.03 10.61 -22.80
CA TYR A 59 -10.58 9.83 -21.71
C TYR A 59 -11.41 10.73 -20.80
N GLU A 60 -12.63 10.31 -20.50
CA GLU A 60 -13.43 10.89 -19.43
C GLU A 60 -13.31 9.99 -18.20
N ILE A 61 -12.79 10.57 -17.10
CA ILE A 61 -12.49 9.84 -15.87
C ILE A 61 -13.39 10.36 -14.77
N THR A 62 -14.28 9.52 -14.23
CA THR A 62 -15.02 9.85 -13.03
C THR A 62 -14.10 9.74 -11.82
N ARG A 63 -13.90 10.85 -11.12
CA ARG A 63 -13.03 10.92 -9.93
C ARG A 63 -13.55 10.02 -8.83
N ASN A 64 -12.68 9.20 -8.26
CA ASN A 64 -12.98 8.33 -7.13
C ASN A 64 -11.71 8.17 -6.28
N GLY A 65 -11.87 7.59 -5.09
CA GLY A 65 -10.71 7.21 -4.29
C GLY A 65 -9.77 6.33 -5.10
N VAL A 66 -8.49 6.68 -5.11
CA VAL A 66 -7.44 5.85 -5.68
C VAL A 66 -6.84 5.06 -4.53
N PRO A 67 -7.11 3.76 -4.43
CA PRO A 67 -6.46 2.96 -3.40
C PRO A 67 -4.96 2.97 -3.68
N LEU A 68 -4.20 3.44 -2.71
CA LEU A 68 -2.76 3.29 -2.71
C LEU A 68 -2.47 1.94 -2.04
N PRO A 69 -2.00 0.93 -2.77
CA PRO A 69 -1.74 -0.36 -2.16
C PRO A 69 -0.63 -0.25 -1.12
N SER A 70 -0.85 -0.87 0.03
CA SER A 70 0.14 -0.99 1.09
C SER A 70 1.27 -1.92 0.66
N VAL A 71 0.91 -3.06 0.07
CA VAL A 71 1.83 -4.01 -0.55
C VAL A 71 2.12 -3.54 -1.98
N ARG A 72 3.30 -2.96 -2.19
CA ARG A 72 3.72 -2.42 -3.49
C ARG A 72 4.14 -3.50 -4.48
N ASN A 73 4.80 -4.52 -4.00
CA ASN A 73 5.29 -5.64 -4.79
C ASN A 73 5.49 -6.87 -3.90
N TYR A 74 5.36 -8.04 -4.48
CA TYR A 74 5.74 -9.31 -3.87
C TYR A 74 6.18 -10.29 -4.97
N PHE A 75 7.14 -11.14 -4.66
CA PHE A 75 7.68 -12.12 -5.59
C PHE A 75 8.49 -13.20 -4.85
N MET A 76 8.73 -14.32 -5.54
CA MET A 76 9.62 -15.37 -5.05
C MET A 76 11.07 -15.07 -5.38
N LEU A 77 11.96 -15.25 -4.40
CA LEU A 77 13.40 -15.31 -4.60
C LEU A 77 13.83 -16.74 -4.97
N PRO A 78 14.97 -16.93 -5.66
CA PRO A 78 15.39 -18.25 -6.17
C PRO A 78 15.55 -19.36 -5.12
N ASN A 79 15.76 -18.99 -3.85
CA ASN A 79 15.98 -19.92 -2.72
C ASN A 79 14.68 -20.36 -2.00
N GLY A 80 13.51 -20.09 -2.58
CA GLY A 80 12.23 -20.40 -1.95
C GLY A 80 11.81 -19.42 -0.85
N THR A 81 12.42 -18.23 -0.79
CA THR A 81 12.05 -17.14 0.09
C THR A 81 11.09 -16.21 -0.64
N GLY A 82 9.92 -15.95 -0.07
CA GLY A 82 9.03 -14.90 -0.51
C GLY A 82 9.54 -13.53 -0.09
N TYR A 83 9.35 -12.53 -0.93
CA TYR A 83 9.56 -11.14 -0.60
C TYR A 83 8.22 -10.40 -0.69
N VAL A 84 7.93 -9.59 0.32
CA VAL A 84 6.76 -8.69 0.32
C VAL A 84 7.20 -7.29 0.69
N GLY A 85 7.03 -6.34 -0.23
CA GLY A 85 7.31 -4.91 -0.03
C GLY A 85 6.07 -4.18 0.48
N LEU A 86 5.91 -4.04 1.79
CA LEU A 86 4.85 -3.28 2.44
C LEU A 86 5.37 -1.85 2.70
N THR A 87 5.51 -1.08 1.61
CA THR A 87 6.11 0.26 1.62
C THR A 87 5.11 1.39 1.35
N GLY A 88 3.84 1.07 1.17
CA GLY A 88 2.77 2.02 0.86
C GLY A 88 2.08 2.66 2.08
N GLY A 89 2.57 2.40 3.30
CA GLY A 89 1.90 2.77 4.55
C GLY A 89 0.86 1.74 4.99
N PHE A 90 0.32 1.90 6.20
CA PHE A 90 -0.74 1.04 6.73
C PHE A 90 -2.11 1.67 6.46
N GLN A 91 -2.83 1.14 5.47
CA GLN A 91 -4.16 1.53 5.03
C GLN A 91 -5.21 0.52 5.51
N GLU A 92 -6.49 0.77 5.29
CA GLU A 92 -7.59 -0.11 5.72
C GLU A 92 -7.50 -1.54 5.17
N THR A 93 -6.85 -1.74 4.03
CA THR A 93 -6.74 -3.02 3.32
C THR A 93 -5.39 -3.73 3.51
N THR A 94 -4.48 -3.18 4.35
CA THR A 94 -3.09 -3.65 4.46
C THR A 94 -3.00 -5.12 4.84
N ALA A 95 -3.76 -5.56 5.83
CA ALA A 95 -3.73 -6.95 6.29
C ALA A 95 -4.25 -7.91 5.21
N ASP A 96 -5.32 -7.55 4.50
CA ASP A 96 -5.89 -8.36 3.42
C ASP A 96 -4.95 -8.42 2.21
N GLU A 97 -4.26 -7.32 1.89
CA GLU A 97 -3.25 -7.28 0.83
C GLU A 97 -2.06 -8.19 1.18
N LEU A 98 -1.61 -8.18 2.44
CA LEU A 98 -0.55 -9.06 2.92
C LEU A 98 -0.99 -10.53 2.90
N ASP A 99 -2.20 -10.84 3.36
CA ASP A 99 -2.75 -12.20 3.33
C ASP A 99 -2.82 -12.73 1.89
N THR A 100 -3.23 -11.89 0.94
CA THR A 100 -3.25 -12.22 -0.48
C THR A 100 -1.85 -12.52 -1.03
N ALA A 101 -0.88 -11.66 -0.73
CA ALA A 101 0.50 -11.85 -1.15
C ALA A 101 1.12 -13.13 -0.57
N ILE A 102 0.92 -13.39 0.73
CA ILE A 102 1.40 -14.62 1.40
C ILE A 102 0.75 -15.86 0.78
N ALA A 103 -0.57 -15.83 0.55
CA ALA A 103 -1.28 -16.97 -0.05
C ALA A 103 -0.75 -17.30 -1.45
N ASP A 104 -0.48 -16.29 -2.27
CA ASP A 104 0.07 -16.49 -3.62
C ASP A 104 1.53 -16.98 -3.60
N LEU A 105 2.35 -16.47 -2.68
CA LEU A 105 3.72 -16.96 -2.49
C LEU A 105 3.75 -18.39 -1.97
N LYS A 106 2.83 -18.77 -1.05
CA LYS A 106 2.69 -20.16 -0.60
C LYS A 106 2.32 -21.13 -1.73
N LYS A 107 1.42 -20.74 -2.64
CA LYS A 107 1.11 -21.53 -3.85
C LYS A 107 2.34 -21.75 -4.74
N GLN A 108 3.30 -20.82 -4.72
CA GLN A 108 4.57 -20.93 -5.43
C GLN A 108 5.64 -21.70 -4.65
N GLY A 109 5.34 -22.23 -3.47
CA GLY A 109 6.25 -23.03 -2.66
C GLY A 109 7.12 -22.22 -1.70
N MET A 110 6.66 -21.05 -1.25
CA MET A 110 7.36 -20.24 -0.26
C MET A 110 7.58 -21.01 1.04
N LYS A 111 8.82 -20.95 1.54
CA LYS A 111 9.25 -21.57 2.82
C LYS A 111 9.62 -20.53 3.88
N ASN A 112 10.05 -19.36 3.48
CA ASN A 112 10.48 -18.25 4.34
C ASN A 112 9.95 -16.94 3.76
N LEU A 113 9.85 -15.89 4.58
CA LEU A 113 9.38 -14.58 4.16
C LEU A 113 10.36 -13.47 4.55
N VAL A 114 10.60 -12.56 3.63
CA VAL A 114 11.16 -11.23 3.90
C VAL A 114 10.03 -10.21 3.78
N LEU A 115 9.71 -9.55 4.89
CA LEU A 115 8.77 -8.42 4.95
C LEU A 115 9.57 -7.11 4.96
N ASP A 116 9.46 -6.34 3.91
CA ASP A 116 10.17 -5.08 3.76
C ASP A 116 9.30 -3.88 4.15
N LEU A 117 9.63 -3.26 5.26
CA LEU A 117 9.00 -2.05 5.81
C LEU A 117 9.87 -0.80 5.61
N ARG A 118 10.94 -0.88 4.82
CA ARG A 118 11.83 0.27 4.59
C ARG A 118 11.07 1.39 3.88
N GLY A 119 11.22 2.61 4.40
CA GLY A 119 10.52 3.79 3.89
C GLY A 119 9.01 3.81 4.16
N ASN A 120 8.48 2.87 4.94
CA ASN A 120 7.07 2.86 5.34
C ASN A 120 6.87 3.78 6.56
N PRO A 121 6.18 4.92 6.43
CA PRO A 121 6.03 5.89 7.52
C PRO A 121 5.03 5.46 8.60
N GLY A 122 4.44 4.27 8.47
CA GLY A 122 3.39 3.81 9.36
C GLY A 122 1.98 4.04 8.80
N GLY A 123 1.01 4.24 9.67
CA GLY A 123 -0.39 4.43 9.30
C GLY A 123 -1.34 3.93 10.38
N LEU A 124 -2.40 3.23 9.99
CA LEU A 124 -3.48 2.81 10.88
C LEU A 124 -3.00 1.76 11.91
N LEU A 125 -3.08 2.11 13.20
CA LEU A 125 -2.74 1.20 14.30
C LEU A 125 -3.49 -0.14 14.24
N PRO A 126 -4.81 -0.18 14.00
CA PRO A 126 -5.51 -1.47 13.88
C PRO A 126 -4.90 -2.39 12.80
N GLN A 127 -4.42 -1.83 11.70
CA GLN A 127 -3.79 -2.60 10.63
C GLN A 127 -2.39 -3.10 11.03
N ALA A 128 -1.63 -2.34 11.82
CA ALA A 128 -0.37 -2.82 12.38
C ALA A 128 -0.58 -4.03 13.29
N LEU A 129 -1.61 -3.97 14.17
CA LEU A 129 -1.98 -5.08 15.04
C LEU A 129 -2.42 -6.32 14.25
N GLU A 130 -3.23 -6.12 13.21
CA GLU A 130 -3.66 -7.19 12.31
C GLU A 130 -2.46 -7.84 11.59
N VAL A 131 -1.53 -7.03 11.08
CA VAL A 131 -0.30 -7.52 10.40
C VAL A 131 0.60 -8.26 11.39
N ALA A 132 0.88 -7.69 12.57
CA ALA A 132 1.69 -8.36 13.61
C ALA A 132 1.07 -9.70 14.04
N SER A 133 -0.27 -9.75 14.17
CA SER A 133 -1.01 -10.98 14.51
C SER A 133 -0.84 -12.12 13.49
N ARG A 134 -0.30 -11.87 12.28
CA ARG A 134 0.04 -12.93 11.32
C ARG A 134 1.31 -13.68 11.69
N PHE A 135 2.13 -13.13 12.58
CA PHE A 135 3.48 -13.64 12.84
C PHE A 135 3.73 -14.04 14.28
N ILE A 136 2.88 -13.62 15.20
CA ILE A 136 3.01 -13.90 16.63
C ILE A 136 1.80 -14.67 17.15
N PRO A 137 1.99 -15.52 18.21
CA PRO A 137 0.89 -16.28 18.81
C PRO A 137 -0.20 -15.36 19.37
N GLY A 138 -1.45 -15.78 19.24
CA GLY A 138 -2.59 -15.07 19.79
C GLY A 138 -2.51 -14.89 21.31
N GLY A 139 -3.04 -13.77 21.78
CA GLY A 139 -2.98 -13.37 23.19
C GLY A 139 -1.67 -12.72 23.64
N GLN A 140 -0.61 -12.80 22.85
CA GLN A 140 0.66 -12.12 23.11
C GLN A 140 0.52 -10.61 22.94
N THR A 141 1.15 -9.83 23.81
CA THR A 141 1.09 -8.36 23.74
C THR A 141 1.94 -7.86 22.59
N ILE A 142 1.35 -7.11 21.67
CA ILE A 142 2.04 -6.43 20.56
C ILE A 142 2.57 -5.06 21.02
N VAL A 143 1.75 -4.28 21.67
CA VAL A 143 2.13 -2.94 22.13
C VAL A 143 1.39 -2.56 23.40
N SER A 144 2.10 -1.90 24.33
CA SER A 144 1.51 -1.37 25.55
C SER A 144 1.36 0.15 25.43
N VAL A 145 0.14 0.64 25.62
CA VAL A 145 -0.14 2.07 25.74
C VAL A 145 -0.06 2.45 27.20
N LYS A 146 0.85 3.39 27.54
CA LYS A 146 1.03 3.88 28.91
C LYS A 146 0.95 5.40 28.93
N GLY A 147 0.25 5.96 29.92
CA GLY A 147 0.13 7.40 30.11
C GLY A 147 0.73 7.86 31.42
N ARG A 148 1.28 9.09 31.46
CA ARG A 148 1.83 9.70 32.68
C ARG A 148 0.71 10.16 33.64
N SER A 149 -0.48 10.45 33.13
CA SER A 149 -1.61 10.84 33.95
C SER A 149 -2.17 9.64 34.72
N ARG A 150 -2.49 9.81 36.00
CA ARG A 150 -3.21 8.82 36.83
C ARG A 150 -4.59 8.44 36.27
N TYR A 151 -5.12 9.20 35.35
CA TYR A 151 -6.38 8.92 34.63
C TYR A 151 -6.16 8.23 33.27
N ALA A 152 -4.92 8.09 32.84
CA ALA A 152 -4.61 7.35 31.62
C ALA A 152 -4.70 5.85 31.92
N LEU A 153 -5.64 5.19 31.24
CA LEU A 153 -5.73 3.73 31.28
C LEU A 153 -4.54 3.14 30.54
N SER A 154 -3.73 2.35 31.23
CA SER A 154 -2.74 1.49 30.56
C SER A 154 -3.49 0.37 29.85
N GLN A 155 -3.18 0.15 28.58
CA GLN A 155 -3.80 -0.88 27.78
C GLN A 155 -2.75 -1.66 27.01
N ASP A 156 -2.80 -2.99 27.11
CA ASP A 156 -2.03 -3.89 26.27
C ASP A 156 -2.88 -4.31 25.06
N LEU A 157 -2.38 -4.02 23.87
CA LEU A 157 -2.97 -4.45 22.62
C LEU A 157 -2.32 -5.77 22.23
N LYS A 158 -3.13 -6.81 22.03
CA LYS A 158 -2.67 -8.18 21.87
C LYS A 158 -2.96 -8.73 20.48
N ALA A 159 -2.18 -9.72 20.08
CA ALA A 159 -2.39 -10.46 18.86
C ALA A 159 -3.71 -11.22 18.88
N VAL A 160 -4.36 -11.28 17.72
CA VAL A 160 -5.59 -12.05 17.50
C VAL A 160 -5.26 -13.53 17.29
N ASP A 161 -6.02 -14.42 17.92
CA ASP A 161 -5.82 -15.86 17.82
C ASP A 161 -6.03 -16.44 16.42
N GLY A 162 -5.28 -17.50 16.11
CA GLY A 162 -5.51 -18.36 14.96
C GLY A 162 -5.05 -17.83 13.61
N LYS A 163 -4.27 -16.75 13.59
CA LYS A 163 -3.78 -16.13 12.33
C LYS A 163 -2.27 -16.25 12.11
N ASN A 164 -1.51 -16.69 13.11
CA ASN A 164 -0.06 -16.74 13.02
C ASN A 164 0.44 -17.74 11.96
N GLN A 165 1.48 -17.34 11.25
CA GLN A 165 2.16 -18.14 10.24
C GLN A 165 3.34 -18.89 10.90
N ASP A 166 3.68 -20.06 10.38
CA ASP A 166 4.68 -20.98 10.94
C ASP A 166 6.01 -21.01 10.15
N PHE A 167 6.24 -20.07 9.24
CA PHE A 167 7.47 -19.98 8.47
C PHE A 167 8.43 -18.93 9.06
N PRO A 168 9.75 -19.10 8.85
CA PRO A 168 10.74 -18.09 9.25
C PRO A 168 10.50 -16.75 8.57
N LEU A 169 10.58 -15.67 9.37
CA LEU A 169 10.35 -14.29 8.95
C LEU A 169 11.60 -13.44 9.19
N VAL A 170 11.95 -12.62 8.21
CA VAL A 170 12.89 -11.51 8.36
C VAL A 170 12.17 -10.22 8.06
N VAL A 171 12.21 -9.26 8.98
CA VAL A 171 11.66 -7.92 8.78
C VAL A 171 12.78 -6.94 8.47
N MET A 172 12.64 -6.18 7.38
CA MET A 172 13.60 -5.16 6.98
C MET A 172 13.06 -3.77 7.31
N ILE A 173 13.85 -2.99 8.02
CA ILE A 173 13.54 -1.59 8.38
C ILE A 173 14.69 -0.65 7.99
N ASN A 174 14.41 0.65 7.97
CA ASN A 174 15.43 1.70 7.86
C ASN A 174 14.94 2.99 8.54
N GLY A 175 15.72 4.06 8.47
CA GLY A 175 15.36 5.36 9.05
C GLY A 175 14.08 6.01 8.51
N GLY A 176 13.49 5.47 7.46
CA GLY A 176 12.17 5.86 6.95
C GLY A 176 11.01 4.99 7.45
N SER A 177 11.30 3.95 8.24
CA SER A 177 10.29 3.13 8.91
C SER A 177 9.87 3.80 10.22
N ALA A 178 8.56 4.05 10.39
CA ALA A 178 8.09 4.77 11.58
C ALA A 178 6.72 4.27 12.06
N SER A 179 6.37 4.58 13.33
CA SER A 179 5.03 4.37 13.90
C SER A 179 4.56 2.91 13.78
N ALA A 180 3.48 2.64 13.03
CA ALA A 180 2.93 1.28 12.79
C ALA A 180 4.00 0.29 12.28
N SER A 181 4.98 0.75 11.49
CA SER A 181 6.10 -0.08 11.03
C SER A 181 7.03 -0.50 12.17
N GLU A 182 7.25 0.38 13.15
CA GLU A 182 8.06 0.08 14.33
C GLU A 182 7.35 -0.91 15.24
N ILE A 183 6.02 -0.82 15.35
CA ILE A 183 5.21 -1.79 16.10
C ILE A 183 5.36 -3.19 15.50
N VAL A 184 5.22 -3.31 14.18
CA VAL A 184 5.34 -4.62 13.50
C VAL A 184 6.77 -5.18 13.55
N ALA A 185 7.79 -4.32 13.53
CA ALA A 185 9.19 -4.75 13.51
C ALA A 185 9.78 -5.00 14.91
N GLY A 186 9.13 -4.49 15.95
CA GLY A 186 9.62 -4.61 17.33
C GLY A 186 9.18 -5.89 18.06
N GLU A 187 8.40 -6.75 17.40
CA GLU A 187 7.87 -8.01 17.93
C GLU A 187 8.78 -9.23 17.67
#